data_8c07de3eca9ad3ef015417c88e4c1a57
#
_entry.id   8c07de3eca9ad3ef015417c88e4c1a57
#
_cell.length_a   1.000
_cell.length_b   1.000
_cell.length_c   1.000
_cell.angle_alpha   90.00
_cell.angle_beta   90.00
_cell.angle_gamma   90.00
#
_symmetry.space_group_name_H-M   'P 1'
#
loop_
_entity.id
_entity.type
_entity.pdbx_description
1 polymer ?
#
loop_
_entity_poly.entity_id
_entity_poly.type
_entity_poly.pdbx_seq_one_letter_code
_entity_poly.pdbx_strand_id
1 'polypeptide(L)'
;MNRKLFTPISIRNVTLSNRIVVAPMCQYSAVNGSATDWHLMHLGQLSISGSSLIFVEATAVEEKGRITPGCLGLYSDENQKALSKIIEFVKRYGNTKIGIQLAHAGRKASTQVPWKGGTPLNQDNSDSWQTVAPSSESYNSNWPLPIELKEEGLEYIKKCFVKSAKRAVEIGFDIIELHMAHGYLIHQFLSPISNKRKDKYGSCFENRIRYPLEIFKAIREEISMDYPVGVRFSATDWVENSSWDLGEATQFAMKLKELGCDFFDVSSGGNSPKQEIISGPSYQTGFASHIKNKVGVPTIAVGQINEPLQAESIISTGQADMIAIGRGMLYNPRWAWHAAEVFKKECAYPPQYARAHHSLIGLPIPGNPQSK
;
A
#
# COMPACT_ATOMS: atom_id res chain seq x y z
N MET A 1 -9.70 -15.28 -26.95
CA MET A 1 -9.07 -15.72 -25.69
C MET A 1 -9.69 -14.97 -24.52
N ASN A 2 -9.96 -15.66 -23.42
CA ASN A 2 -10.49 -15.00 -22.23
C ASN A 2 -9.33 -14.29 -21.50
N ARG A 3 -9.33 -12.96 -21.49
CA ARG A 3 -8.29 -12.16 -20.85
C ARG A 3 -8.57 -12.06 -19.35
N LYS A 4 -7.71 -12.70 -18.54
CA LYS A 4 -7.91 -12.81 -17.10
C LYS A 4 -7.79 -11.48 -16.35
N LEU A 5 -7.02 -10.51 -16.86
CA LEU A 5 -6.87 -9.18 -16.27
C LEU A 5 -8.23 -8.48 -16.05
N PHE A 6 -9.18 -8.70 -16.97
CA PHE A 6 -10.52 -8.12 -16.93
C PHE A 6 -11.59 -9.11 -16.41
N THR A 7 -11.19 -10.10 -15.62
CA THR A 7 -12.16 -10.97 -14.91
C THR A 7 -12.28 -10.58 -13.46
N PRO A 8 -13.48 -10.72 -12.86
CA PRO A 8 -13.69 -10.37 -11.46
C PRO A 8 -12.90 -11.27 -10.51
N ILE A 9 -12.69 -10.77 -9.30
CA ILE A 9 -12.18 -11.52 -8.15
C ILE A 9 -12.89 -11.05 -6.90
N SER A 10 -13.23 -11.98 -6.00
CA SER A 10 -13.81 -11.65 -4.70
C SER A 10 -12.79 -11.87 -3.58
N ILE A 11 -12.71 -10.91 -2.67
CA ILE A 11 -11.97 -10.98 -1.42
C ILE A 11 -13.01 -10.75 -0.32
N ARG A 12 -13.35 -11.79 0.42
CA ARG A 12 -14.48 -11.78 1.36
C ARG A 12 -15.76 -11.27 0.67
N ASN A 13 -16.41 -10.25 1.27
CA ASN A 13 -17.65 -9.65 0.76
C ASN A 13 -17.41 -8.61 -0.36
N VAL A 14 -16.18 -8.33 -0.74
CA VAL A 14 -15.85 -7.35 -1.77
C VAL A 14 -15.53 -8.03 -3.09
N THR A 15 -16.31 -7.74 -4.12
CA THR A 15 -16.03 -8.16 -5.50
C THR A 15 -15.41 -7.02 -6.28
N LEU A 16 -14.22 -7.27 -6.83
CA LEU A 16 -13.49 -6.41 -7.74
C LEU A 16 -13.82 -6.81 -9.18
N SER A 17 -14.18 -5.84 -10.01
CA SER A 17 -14.62 -6.09 -11.40
C SER A 17 -13.52 -6.55 -12.35
N ASN A 18 -12.27 -6.26 -12.02
CA ASN A 18 -11.08 -6.67 -12.75
C ASN A 18 -9.90 -6.85 -11.78
N ARG A 19 -8.70 -7.15 -12.30
CA ARG A 19 -7.51 -7.47 -11.51
C ARG A 19 -6.52 -6.32 -11.38
N ILE A 20 -6.95 -5.08 -11.72
CA ILE A 20 -6.10 -3.90 -11.75
C ILE A 20 -6.31 -3.09 -10.46
N VAL A 21 -5.23 -2.86 -9.74
CA VAL A 21 -5.19 -2.10 -8.49
C VAL A 21 -4.32 -0.87 -8.68
N VAL A 22 -4.77 0.29 -8.20
CA VAL A 22 -3.90 1.46 -8.04
C VAL A 22 -3.17 1.33 -6.71
N ALA A 23 -1.84 1.23 -6.76
CA ALA A 23 -1.00 1.10 -5.57
C ALA A 23 -1.11 2.35 -4.67
N PRO A 24 -0.96 2.21 -3.34
CA PRO A 24 -0.89 3.35 -2.44
C PRO A 24 0.35 4.20 -2.74
N MET A 25 0.15 5.52 -2.91
CA MET A 25 1.21 6.46 -3.29
C MET A 25 1.08 7.75 -2.48
N CYS A 26 2.05 8.02 -1.60
CA CYS A 26 2.06 9.22 -0.77
C CYS A 26 2.04 10.50 -1.61
N GLN A 27 1.14 11.41 -1.25
CA GLN A 27 0.92 12.69 -1.94
C GLN A 27 1.57 13.87 -1.21
N TYR A 28 1.90 13.70 0.06
CA TYR A 28 2.57 14.72 0.87
C TYR A 28 1.84 16.08 0.88
N SER A 29 0.53 16.06 0.81
CA SER A 29 -0.31 17.26 0.62
C SER A 29 -1.36 17.42 1.71
N ALA A 30 -1.24 16.66 2.81
CA ALA A 30 -2.11 16.78 3.96
C ALA A 30 -1.70 17.96 4.86
N VAL A 31 -2.66 18.46 5.62
CA VAL A 31 -2.45 19.47 6.66
C VAL A 31 -2.82 18.85 7.99
N ASN A 32 -1.85 18.72 8.90
CA ASN A 32 -2.02 18.05 10.19
C ASN A 32 -2.68 16.67 10.08
N GLY A 33 -2.27 15.90 9.09
CA GLY A 33 -2.84 14.59 8.77
C GLY A 33 -4.18 14.61 8.06
N SER A 34 -4.84 15.76 7.93
CA SER A 34 -6.13 15.89 7.27
C SER A 34 -6.00 16.00 5.76
N ALA A 35 -6.84 15.26 5.05
CA ALA A 35 -6.93 15.32 3.61
C ALA A 35 -7.38 16.71 3.12
N THR A 36 -6.89 17.12 1.97
CA THR A 36 -7.14 18.42 1.33
C THR A 36 -7.80 18.26 -0.04
N ASP A 37 -8.06 19.36 -0.73
CA ASP A 37 -8.59 19.35 -2.10
C ASP A 37 -7.65 18.63 -3.09
N TRP A 38 -6.35 18.57 -2.80
CA TRP A 38 -5.43 17.74 -3.59
C TRP A 38 -5.83 16.26 -3.57
N HIS A 39 -6.18 15.74 -2.40
CA HIS A 39 -6.60 14.34 -2.26
C HIS A 39 -7.95 14.09 -2.93
N LEU A 40 -8.88 15.07 -2.88
CA LEU A 40 -10.14 15.00 -3.60
C LEU A 40 -9.91 14.90 -5.12
N MET A 41 -9.06 15.76 -5.68
CA MET A 41 -8.70 15.73 -7.11
C MET A 41 -8.00 14.41 -7.46
N HIS A 42 -6.98 14.01 -6.67
CA HIS A 42 -6.16 12.82 -6.92
C HIS A 42 -6.98 11.53 -6.88
N LEU A 43 -7.72 11.30 -5.79
CA LEU A 43 -8.55 10.10 -5.62
C LEU A 43 -9.79 10.15 -6.53
N GLY A 44 -10.33 11.33 -6.77
CA GLY A 44 -11.45 11.52 -7.68
C GLY A 44 -11.12 11.10 -9.12
N GLN A 45 -9.98 11.53 -9.66
CA GLN A 45 -9.58 11.11 -11.02
C GLN A 45 -9.25 9.61 -11.10
N LEU A 46 -8.66 9.03 -10.04
CA LEU A 46 -8.36 7.60 -10.00
C LEU A 46 -9.62 6.76 -9.83
N SER A 47 -10.65 7.27 -9.15
CA SER A 47 -11.92 6.56 -8.95
C SER A 47 -12.68 6.28 -10.24
N ILE A 48 -12.36 6.99 -11.31
CA ILE A 48 -12.92 6.80 -12.66
C ILE A 48 -11.88 6.25 -13.65
N SER A 49 -10.79 5.68 -13.15
CA SER A 49 -9.68 5.16 -13.98
C SER A 49 -10.00 3.87 -14.73
N GLY A 50 -11.06 3.16 -14.32
CA GLY A 50 -11.37 1.82 -14.81
C GLY A 50 -10.65 0.69 -14.05
N SER A 51 -9.73 0.99 -13.12
CA SER A 51 -9.22 0.00 -12.17
C SER A 51 -10.32 -0.44 -11.21
N SER A 52 -10.22 -1.64 -10.66
CA SER A 52 -11.24 -2.16 -9.74
C SER A 52 -11.05 -1.74 -8.29
N LEU A 53 -9.83 -1.38 -7.92
CA LEU A 53 -9.45 -0.98 -6.56
C LEU A 53 -8.43 0.15 -6.61
N ILE A 54 -8.61 1.15 -5.76
CA ILE A 54 -7.60 2.16 -5.47
C ILE A 54 -7.25 2.12 -3.99
N PHE A 55 -5.97 2.13 -3.64
CA PHE A 55 -5.53 2.33 -2.27
C PHE A 55 -5.18 3.78 -2.02
N VAL A 56 -5.75 4.34 -0.97
CA VAL A 56 -5.27 5.59 -0.38
C VAL A 56 -3.86 5.38 0.14
N GLU A 57 -3.03 6.40 0.01
CA GLU A 57 -1.64 6.41 0.45
C GLU A 57 -1.43 5.90 1.90
N ALA A 58 -0.17 5.59 2.22
CA ALA A 58 0.23 5.27 3.59
C ALA A 58 -0.31 6.34 4.56
N THR A 59 -1.32 5.95 5.34
CA THR A 59 -2.07 6.81 6.25
C THR A 59 -1.65 6.50 7.67
N ALA A 60 -1.10 7.51 8.36
CA ALA A 60 -0.53 7.35 9.68
C ALA A 60 -1.60 7.07 10.74
N VAL A 61 -1.31 6.09 11.62
CA VAL A 61 -2.21 5.70 12.73
C VAL A 61 -2.02 6.57 13.97
N GLU A 62 -0.96 7.37 14.01
CA GLU A 62 -0.71 8.43 14.99
C GLU A 62 0.05 9.58 14.34
N GLU A 63 0.08 10.74 14.99
CA GLU A 63 0.73 11.92 14.45
C GLU A 63 2.22 11.70 14.17
N LYS A 64 2.95 11.09 15.10
CA LYS A 64 4.39 10.79 14.95
C LYS A 64 4.66 9.64 13.99
N GLY A 65 3.65 8.91 13.56
CA GLY A 65 3.73 7.85 12.57
C GLY A 65 3.80 8.33 11.12
N ARG A 66 3.63 9.62 10.84
CA ARG A 66 3.74 10.21 9.51
C ARG A 66 5.18 10.14 8.99
N ILE A 67 5.36 9.98 7.69
CA ILE A 67 6.68 10.05 7.06
C ILE A 67 7.16 11.51 7.05
N THR A 68 6.30 12.41 6.59
CA THR A 68 6.54 13.86 6.53
C THR A 68 5.38 14.61 7.20
N PRO A 69 5.53 15.90 7.53
CA PRO A 69 4.40 16.72 8.01
C PRO A 69 3.19 16.73 7.07
N GLY A 70 3.42 16.53 5.77
CA GLY A 70 2.39 16.51 4.73
C GLY A 70 1.71 15.15 4.49
N CYS A 71 1.99 14.11 5.29
CA CYS A 71 1.35 12.80 5.11
C CYS A 71 -0.04 12.74 5.74
N LEU A 72 -0.93 11.93 5.14
CA LEU A 72 -2.24 11.62 5.69
C LEU A 72 -2.15 10.91 7.04
N GLY A 73 -3.15 11.13 7.87
CA GLY A 73 -3.42 10.42 9.10
C GLY A 73 -4.89 10.03 9.23
N LEU A 74 -5.16 9.06 10.11
CA LEU A 74 -6.52 8.69 10.50
C LEU A 74 -6.60 8.50 12.04
N TYR A 75 -5.89 9.37 12.76
CA TYR A 75 -5.71 9.29 14.20
C TYR A 75 -6.59 10.28 14.99
N SER A 76 -7.24 11.23 14.31
CA SER A 76 -8.12 12.21 14.92
C SER A 76 -9.49 12.28 14.23
N ASP A 77 -10.47 12.92 14.88
CA ASP A 77 -11.82 13.11 14.33
C ASP A 77 -11.81 14.07 13.13
N GLU A 78 -10.88 15.04 13.13
CA GLU A 78 -10.67 15.95 12.01
C GLU A 78 -10.16 15.21 10.77
N ASN A 79 -9.19 14.30 10.95
CA ASN A 79 -8.68 13.46 9.89
C ASN A 79 -9.79 12.57 9.32
N GLN A 80 -10.57 11.94 10.19
CA GLN A 80 -11.70 11.11 9.82
C GLN A 80 -12.73 11.89 9.02
N LYS A 81 -13.12 13.07 9.48
CA LYS A 81 -14.08 13.95 8.81
C LYS A 81 -13.59 14.42 7.43
N ALA A 82 -12.28 14.74 7.32
CA ALA A 82 -11.69 15.16 6.04
C ALA A 82 -11.71 14.02 5.01
N LEU A 83 -11.31 12.80 5.42
CA LEU A 83 -11.36 11.62 4.55
C LEU A 83 -12.77 11.19 4.20
N SER A 84 -13.72 11.25 5.13
CA SER A 84 -15.14 10.89 4.90
C SER A 84 -15.72 11.61 3.67
N LYS A 85 -15.46 12.93 3.55
CA LYS A 85 -15.93 13.72 2.40
C LYS A 85 -15.40 13.19 1.07
N ILE A 86 -14.15 12.73 1.05
CA ILE A 86 -13.51 12.20 -0.15
C ILE A 86 -14.09 10.82 -0.47
N ILE A 87 -14.28 9.97 0.54
CA ILE A 87 -14.89 8.64 0.37
C ILE A 87 -16.31 8.75 -0.17
N GLU A 88 -17.12 9.66 0.38
CA GLU A 88 -18.46 9.95 -0.11
C GLU A 88 -18.45 10.38 -1.60
N PHE A 89 -17.50 11.26 -1.98
CA PHE A 89 -17.33 11.69 -3.36
C PHE A 89 -16.94 10.52 -4.27
N VAL A 90 -15.94 9.73 -3.88
CA VAL A 90 -15.47 8.57 -4.65
C VAL A 90 -16.58 7.54 -4.84
N LYS A 91 -17.37 7.26 -3.79
CA LYS A 91 -18.51 6.33 -3.87
C LYS A 91 -19.67 6.85 -4.72
N ARG A 92 -19.86 8.16 -4.75
CA ARG A 92 -20.94 8.79 -5.54
C ARG A 92 -20.63 8.84 -7.03
N TYR A 93 -19.39 9.10 -7.40
CA TYR A 93 -19.01 9.40 -8.79
C TYR A 93 -18.03 8.38 -9.39
N GLY A 94 -17.35 7.61 -8.57
CA GLY A 94 -16.38 6.61 -9.02
C GLY A 94 -17.00 5.26 -9.30
N ASN A 95 -16.24 4.43 -9.99
CA ASN A 95 -16.59 3.05 -10.35
C ASN A 95 -15.67 2.02 -9.69
N THR A 96 -14.75 2.47 -8.83
CA THR A 96 -13.74 1.62 -8.17
C THR A 96 -14.12 1.37 -6.71
N LYS A 97 -13.66 0.25 -6.18
CA LYS A 97 -13.55 0.06 -4.74
C LYS A 97 -12.41 0.89 -4.18
N ILE A 98 -12.51 1.30 -2.92
CA ILE A 98 -11.50 2.12 -2.26
C ILE A 98 -11.00 1.45 -1.00
N GLY A 99 -9.68 1.21 -0.95
CA GLY A 99 -8.95 0.71 0.21
C GLY A 99 -8.12 1.80 0.87
N ILE A 100 -7.68 1.53 2.08
CA ILE A 100 -6.74 2.38 2.83
C ILE A 100 -5.54 1.57 3.28
N GLN A 101 -4.33 2.16 3.17
CA GLN A 101 -3.12 1.58 3.73
C GLN A 101 -2.80 2.24 5.07
N LEU A 102 -2.96 1.50 6.19
CA LEU A 102 -2.61 1.98 7.53
C LEU A 102 -1.13 1.76 7.80
N ALA A 103 -0.45 2.80 8.29
CA ALA A 103 1.01 2.83 8.38
C ALA A 103 1.52 3.53 9.63
N HIS A 104 2.78 3.26 9.96
CA HIS A 104 3.60 4.04 10.89
C HIS A 104 5.05 4.04 10.40
N ALA A 105 5.61 5.22 10.17
CA ALA A 105 6.92 5.34 9.51
C ALA A 105 8.11 4.87 10.36
N GLY A 106 7.95 4.82 11.69
CA GLY A 106 9.04 4.38 12.59
C GLY A 106 10.26 5.29 12.48
N ARG A 107 11.46 4.70 12.39
CA ARG A 107 12.73 5.44 12.25
C ARG A 107 12.88 6.22 10.94
N LYS A 108 11.97 6.03 9.99
CA LYS A 108 11.93 6.76 8.70
C LYS A 108 10.91 7.90 8.71
N ALA A 109 10.40 8.27 9.87
CA ALA A 109 9.53 9.43 10.08
C ALA A 109 10.30 10.75 10.17
N SER A 110 9.56 11.87 10.26
CA SER A 110 10.14 13.22 10.44
C SER A 110 11.09 13.62 9.32
N THR A 111 10.67 13.43 8.07
CA THR A 111 11.48 13.73 6.88
C THR A 111 10.89 14.86 6.05
N GLN A 112 11.73 15.44 5.21
CA GLN A 112 11.30 16.31 4.13
C GLN A 112 10.54 15.49 3.07
N VAL A 113 9.74 16.20 2.26
CA VAL A 113 9.11 15.60 1.08
C VAL A 113 10.17 15.20 0.04
N PRO A 114 9.94 14.17 -0.80
CA PRO A 114 10.94 13.65 -1.72
C PRO A 114 11.53 14.70 -2.67
N TRP A 115 10.73 15.64 -3.17
CA TRP A 115 11.21 16.71 -4.06
C TRP A 115 12.02 17.81 -3.36
N LYS A 116 12.15 17.75 -2.04
CA LYS A 116 13.09 18.56 -1.23
C LYS A 116 14.24 17.71 -0.67
N GLY A 117 14.44 16.50 -1.23
CA GLY A 117 15.54 15.60 -0.88
C GLY A 117 15.17 14.40 -0.01
N GLY A 118 13.99 14.39 0.66
CA GLY A 118 13.53 13.24 1.48
C GLY A 118 14.41 12.91 2.69
N THR A 119 15.30 13.85 3.09
CA THR A 119 16.20 13.72 4.24
C THR A 119 15.48 14.03 5.55
N PRO A 120 15.99 13.62 6.71
CA PRO A 120 15.40 14.00 7.99
C PRO A 120 15.27 15.51 8.14
N LEU A 121 14.20 15.94 8.81
CA LEU A 121 14.04 17.34 9.22
C LEU A 121 15.09 17.67 10.28
N ASN A 122 15.67 18.88 10.21
CA ASN A 122 16.56 19.37 11.26
C ASN A 122 15.80 19.48 12.58
N GLN A 123 16.49 19.22 13.69
CA GLN A 123 15.88 19.29 15.03
C GLN A 123 15.32 20.68 15.37
N ASP A 124 15.91 21.74 14.81
CA ASP A 124 15.46 23.12 14.98
C ASP A 124 14.21 23.46 14.13
N ASN A 125 13.77 22.56 13.25
CA ASN A 125 12.56 22.75 12.47
C ASN A 125 11.34 22.50 13.37
N SER A 126 10.41 23.45 13.43
CA SER A 126 9.18 23.34 14.24
C SER A 126 8.31 22.14 13.87
N ASP A 127 8.43 21.64 12.65
CA ASP A 127 7.68 20.48 12.15
C ASP A 127 8.40 19.15 12.40
N SER A 128 9.58 19.15 13.01
CA SER A 128 10.32 17.94 13.35
C SER A 128 9.78 17.27 14.61
N TRP A 129 9.91 15.95 14.66
CA TRP A 129 9.57 15.19 15.88
C TRP A 129 10.53 14.03 16.11
N GLN A 130 10.62 13.60 17.35
CA GLN A 130 11.42 12.45 17.74
C GLN A 130 10.77 11.16 17.24
N THR A 131 11.52 10.38 16.48
CA THR A 131 11.09 9.12 15.90
C THR A 131 11.20 7.96 16.88
N VAL A 132 10.46 6.88 16.63
CA VAL A 132 10.47 5.64 17.40
C VAL A 132 10.79 4.44 16.52
N ALA A 133 11.32 3.37 17.12
CA ALA A 133 11.68 2.14 16.39
C ALA A 133 11.73 0.93 17.35
N PRO A 134 11.86 -0.31 16.82
CA PRO A 134 12.13 -1.47 17.69
C PRO A 134 13.43 -1.33 18.49
N SER A 135 14.43 -0.68 17.93
CA SER A 135 15.74 -0.47 18.57
C SER A 135 16.26 0.92 18.26
N SER A 136 17.16 1.43 19.10
CA SER A 136 17.83 2.73 18.89
C SER A 136 18.92 2.59 17.81
N GLU A 137 18.48 2.32 16.57
CA GLU A 137 19.31 2.14 15.38
C GLU A 137 18.83 3.12 14.30
N SER A 138 19.69 4.08 13.89
CA SER A 138 19.35 5.00 12.81
C SER A 138 19.21 4.29 11.47
N TYR A 139 18.42 4.87 10.55
CA TYR A 139 18.27 4.32 9.21
C TYR A 139 19.56 4.46 8.38
N ASN A 140 20.27 5.56 8.56
CA ASN A 140 21.53 5.88 7.91
C ASN A 140 22.37 6.77 8.83
N SER A 141 23.66 6.92 8.55
CA SER A 141 24.59 7.71 9.38
C SER A 141 24.14 9.15 9.66
N ASN A 142 23.44 9.76 8.72
CA ASN A 142 22.94 11.14 8.83
C ASN A 142 21.48 11.23 9.35
N TRP A 143 20.93 10.11 9.83
CA TRP A 143 19.56 10.08 10.36
C TRP A 143 19.59 10.12 11.89
N PRO A 144 18.58 10.77 12.51
CA PRO A 144 18.50 10.80 13.97
C PRO A 144 18.33 9.40 14.55
N LEU A 145 18.84 9.20 15.76
CA LEU A 145 18.58 7.98 16.51
C LEU A 145 17.12 7.96 16.96
N PRO A 146 16.36 6.91 16.65
CA PRO A 146 15.01 6.76 17.18
C PRO A 146 15.05 6.34 18.64
N ILE A 147 13.97 6.65 19.38
CA ILE A 147 13.74 6.08 20.71
C ILE A 147 13.27 4.62 20.53
N GLU A 148 13.91 3.71 21.27
CA GLU A 148 13.45 2.33 21.32
C GLU A 148 12.08 2.23 22.02
N LEU A 149 11.13 1.58 21.37
CA LEU A 149 9.78 1.36 21.91
C LEU A 149 9.84 0.38 23.09
N LYS A 150 9.41 0.84 24.24
CA LYS A 150 9.13 0.00 25.43
C LYS A 150 7.72 -0.59 25.34
N GLU A 151 7.37 -1.48 26.26
CA GLU A 151 6.09 -2.21 26.24
C GLU A 151 4.87 -1.27 26.19
N GLU A 152 4.90 -0.17 26.92
CA GLU A 152 3.84 0.85 26.89
C GLU A 152 3.67 1.49 25.51
N GLY A 153 4.79 1.82 24.84
CA GLY A 153 4.79 2.38 23.48
C GLY A 153 4.29 1.38 22.43
N LEU A 154 4.66 0.10 22.57
CA LEU A 154 4.17 -0.97 21.72
C LEU A 154 2.65 -1.13 21.85
N GLU A 155 2.15 -1.18 23.08
CA GLU A 155 0.71 -1.29 23.33
C GLU A 155 -0.06 -0.06 22.84
N TYR A 156 0.50 1.13 23.02
CA TYR A 156 -0.08 2.39 22.52
C TYR A 156 -0.23 2.36 20.98
N ILE A 157 0.86 2.05 20.26
CA ILE A 157 0.84 2.02 18.79
C ILE A 157 -0.11 0.92 18.26
N LYS A 158 -0.14 -0.26 18.91
CA LYS A 158 -1.11 -1.31 18.56
C LYS A 158 -2.55 -0.80 18.67
N LYS A 159 -2.88 -0.09 19.76
CA LYS A 159 -4.20 0.56 19.93
C LYS A 159 -4.47 1.62 18.86
N CYS A 160 -3.46 2.38 18.44
CA CYS A 160 -3.60 3.35 17.34
C CYS A 160 -3.96 2.67 16.03
N PHE A 161 -3.32 1.54 15.68
CA PHE A 161 -3.69 0.75 14.50
C PHE A 161 -5.15 0.28 14.56
N VAL A 162 -5.58 -0.26 15.69
CA VAL A 162 -6.96 -0.72 15.88
C VAL A 162 -7.96 0.43 15.75
N LYS A 163 -7.69 1.58 16.38
CA LYS A 163 -8.56 2.76 16.29
C LYS A 163 -8.67 3.26 14.84
N SER A 164 -7.54 3.35 14.13
CA SER A 164 -7.55 3.80 12.73
C SER A 164 -8.26 2.80 11.82
N ALA A 165 -8.16 1.50 12.07
CA ALA A 165 -8.91 0.48 11.34
C ALA A 165 -10.42 0.63 11.55
N LYS A 166 -10.87 0.87 12.80
CA LYS A 166 -12.30 1.12 13.10
C LYS A 166 -12.81 2.39 12.39
N ARG A 167 -12.05 3.50 12.45
CA ARG A 167 -12.37 4.73 11.72
C ARG A 167 -12.47 4.48 10.20
N ALA A 168 -11.59 3.68 9.63
CA ALA A 168 -11.63 3.33 8.21
C ALA A 168 -12.93 2.59 7.83
N VAL A 169 -13.36 1.64 8.64
CA VAL A 169 -14.64 0.94 8.45
C VAL A 169 -15.83 1.92 8.58
N GLU A 170 -15.83 2.76 9.61
CA GLU A 170 -16.90 3.72 9.90
C GLU A 170 -17.12 4.72 8.75
N ILE A 171 -16.06 5.23 8.13
CA ILE A 171 -16.18 6.15 6.99
C ILE A 171 -16.39 5.44 5.66
N GLY A 172 -16.36 4.10 5.67
CA GLY A 172 -16.82 3.28 4.56
C GLY A 172 -15.75 2.92 3.53
N PHE A 173 -14.48 2.78 3.91
CA PHE A 173 -13.54 2.07 3.05
C PHE A 173 -14.03 0.66 2.76
N ASP A 174 -13.68 0.10 1.62
CA ASP A 174 -14.08 -1.27 1.25
C ASP A 174 -13.06 -2.30 1.73
N ILE A 175 -11.78 -1.93 1.87
CA ILE A 175 -10.65 -2.83 2.18
C ILE A 175 -9.64 -2.09 3.06
N ILE A 176 -9.04 -2.80 4.02
CA ILE A 176 -7.90 -2.31 4.80
C ILE A 176 -6.64 -3.09 4.40
N GLU A 177 -5.54 -2.37 4.21
CA GLU A 177 -4.20 -2.92 4.04
C GLU A 177 -3.29 -2.40 5.15
N LEU A 178 -2.55 -3.30 5.82
CA LEU A 178 -1.53 -2.91 6.77
C LEU A 178 -0.17 -2.80 6.10
N HIS A 179 0.48 -1.66 6.29
CA HIS A 179 1.81 -1.44 5.74
C HIS A 179 2.89 -2.06 6.61
N MET A 180 3.37 -3.24 6.22
CA MET A 180 4.44 -4.00 6.88
C MET A 180 5.69 -4.10 5.99
N ALA A 181 5.95 -3.09 5.14
CA ALA A 181 6.99 -3.08 4.12
C ALA A 181 7.89 -1.85 4.20
N HIS A 182 8.87 -1.76 3.29
CA HIS A 182 9.66 -0.59 2.91
C HIS A 182 10.46 0.06 4.05
N GLY A 183 10.78 -0.72 5.09
CA GLY A 183 11.55 -0.23 6.23
C GLY A 183 10.76 0.72 7.16
N TYR A 184 9.42 0.70 7.10
CA TYR A 184 8.58 1.37 8.08
C TYR A 184 8.43 0.53 9.35
N LEU A 185 7.76 1.04 10.37
CA LEU A 185 7.83 0.51 11.73
C LEU A 185 7.63 -1.01 11.81
N ILE A 186 6.61 -1.54 11.16
CA ILE A 186 6.33 -3.00 11.27
C ILE A 186 7.42 -3.80 10.55
N HIS A 187 7.90 -3.36 9.38
CA HIS A 187 9.05 -4.00 8.73
C HIS A 187 10.31 -3.93 9.59
N GLN A 188 10.49 -2.83 10.34
CA GLN A 188 11.64 -2.70 11.25
C GLN A 188 11.65 -3.78 12.32
N PHE A 189 10.49 -4.29 12.78
CA PHE A 189 10.42 -5.42 13.69
C PHE A 189 10.81 -6.74 13.02
N LEU A 190 10.38 -6.96 11.78
CA LEU A 190 10.61 -8.20 11.03
C LEU A 190 12.10 -8.45 10.75
N SER A 191 12.83 -7.41 10.40
CA SER A 191 14.21 -7.53 9.93
C SER A 191 15.24 -7.40 11.05
N PRO A 192 16.24 -8.29 11.13
CA PRO A 192 17.34 -8.19 12.09
C PRO A 192 18.30 -7.02 11.81
N ILE A 193 18.21 -6.38 10.64
CA ILE A 193 18.98 -5.16 10.34
C ILE A 193 18.55 -4.03 11.28
N SER A 194 17.24 -3.89 11.53
CA SER A 194 16.65 -2.81 12.31
C SER A 194 16.18 -3.22 13.70
N ASN A 195 16.01 -4.53 13.93
CA ASN A 195 15.58 -5.08 15.20
C ASN A 195 16.74 -5.73 15.94
N LYS A 196 17.31 -5.02 16.91
CA LYS A 196 18.40 -5.47 17.78
C LYS A 196 17.93 -5.83 19.19
N ARG A 197 16.60 -5.95 19.37
CA ARG A 197 16.01 -6.29 20.68
C ARG A 197 16.46 -7.68 21.17
N LYS A 198 16.54 -7.79 22.49
CA LYS A 198 16.86 -9.04 23.18
C LYS A 198 15.69 -9.60 24.01
N ASP A 199 14.53 -8.97 23.90
CA ASP A 199 13.30 -9.38 24.58
C ASP A 199 12.40 -10.26 23.67
N LYS A 200 11.16 -10.47 24.10
CA LYS A 200 10.16 -11.28 23.39
C LYS A 200 9.78 -10.76 21.98
N TYR A 201 10.30 -9.59 21.55
CA TYR A 201 10.05 -8.97 20.25
C TYR A 201 11.28 -8.89 19.34
N GLY A 202 12.39 -9.55 19.71
CA GLY A 202 13.63 -9.52 18.93
C GLY A 202 14.41 -10.83 18.99
N SER A 203 15.64 -10.81 18.43
CA SER A 203 16.56 -11.94 18.29
C SER A 203 16.11 -12.97 17.24
N CYS A 204 15.39 -14.04 17.62
CA CYS A 204 14.94 -15.09 16.71
C CYS A 204 13.75 -14.66 15.84
N PHE A 205 13.50 -15.41 14.80
CA PHE A 205 12.41 -15.16 13.85
C PHE A 205 11.04 -15.06 14.56
N GLU A 206 10.70 -15.99 15.42
CA GLU A 206 9.42 -16.07 16.14
C GLU A 206 9.16 -14.82 16.98
N ASN A 207 10.21 -14.24 17.55
CA ASN A 207 10.11 -13.01 18.34
C ASN A 207 9.96 -11.79 17.44
N ARG A 208 10.72 -11.72 16.33
CA ARG A 208 10.64 -10.58 15.40
C ARG A 208 9.26 -10.45 14.76
N ILE A 209 8.60 -11.55 14.43
CA ILE A 209 7.25 -11.54 13.84
C ILE A 209 6.15 -11.33 14.88
N ARG A 210 6.41 -11.48 16.17
CA ARG A 210 5.41 -11.43 17.24
C ARG A 210 4.61 -10.14 17.25
N TYR A 211 5.25 -8.98 17.31
CA TYR A 211 4.56 -7.69 17.37
C TYR A 211 3.76 -7.40 16.09
N PRO A 212 4.28 -7.60 14.88
CA PRO A 212 3.49 -7.57 13.65
C PRO A 212 2.23 -8.43 13.68
N LEU A 213 2.33 -9.66 14.17
CA LEU A 213 1.18 -10.55 14.29
C LEU A 213 0.18 -10.11 15.37
N GLU A 214 0.64 -9.57 16.49
CA GLU A 214 -0.22 -8.98 17.53
C GLU A 214 -1.04 -7.80 17.02
N ILE A 215 -0.43 -6.91 16.20
CA ILE A 215 -1.16 -5.81 15.55
C ILE A 215 -2.23 -6.36 14.61
N PHE A 216 -1.85 -7.29 13.72
CA PHE A 216 -2.80 -7.88 12.76
C PHE A 216 -3.96 -8.57 13.48
N LYS A 217 -3.67 -9.39 14.48
CA LYS A 217 -4.65 -10.10 15.30
C LYS A 217 -5.61 -9.13 15.99
N ALA A 218 -5.08 -8.08 16.65
CA ALA A 218 -5.89 -7.09 17.35
C ALA A 218 -6.86 -6.35 16.40
N ILE A 219 -6.43 -6.05 15.17
CA ILE A 219 -7.32 -5.47 14.16
C ILE A 219 -8.37 -6.50 13.73
N ARG A 220 -7.97 -7.75 13.46
CA ARG A 220 -8.88 -8.79 12.98
C ARG A 220 -9.98 -9.12 14.01
N GLU A 221 -9.67 -9.05 15.30
CA GLU A 221 -10.63 -9.27 16.39
C GLU A 221 -11.69 -8.15 16.51
N GLU A 222 -11.37 -6.94 16.08
CA GLU A 222 -12.26 -5.77 16.17
C GLU A 222 -13.03 -5.46 14.86
N ILE A 223 -12.60 -6.04 13.74
CA ILE A 223 -13.23 -5.85 12.44
C ILE A 223 -13.98 -7.12 12.04
N SER A 224 -15.20 -6.95 11.45
CA SER A 224 -15.98 -8.08 10.97
C SER A 224 -15.16 -9.06 10.13
N MET A 225 -15.38 -10.35 10.32
CA MET A 225 -14.71 -11.39 9.54
C MET A 225 -15.03 -11.33 8.04
N ASP A 226 -16.14 -10.73 7.67
CA ASP A 226 -16.52 -10.55 6.26
C ASP A 226 -15.79 -9.37 5.60
N TYR A 227 -15.14 -8.51 6.40
CA TYR A 227 -14.45 -7.33 5.90
C TYR A 227 -13.01 -7.69 5.51
N PRO A 228 -12.57 -7.36 4.26
CA PRO A 228 -11.23 -7.69 3.80
C PRO A 228 -10.14 -6.91 4.54
N VAL A 229 -9.18 -7.63 5.12
CA VAL A 229 -7.98 -7.08 5.73
C VAL A 229 -6.77 -7.82 5.19
N GLY A 230 -5.89 -7.10 4.50
CA GLY A 230 -4.67 -7.64 3.93
C GLY A 230 -3.41 -6.95 4.44
N VAL A 231 -2.28 -7.42 3.96
CA VAL A 231 -0.97 -6.92 4.37
C VAL A 231 -0.09 -6.67 3.15
N ARG A 232 0.55 -5.50 3.13
CA ARG A 232 1.68 -5.25 2.25
C ARG A 232 2.97 -5.43 3.01
N PHE A 233 3.85 -6.33 2.53
CA PHE A 233 5.15 -6.58 3.14
C PHE A 233 6.28 -6.63 2.12
N SER A 234 7.51 -6.39 2.57
CA SER A 234 8.71 -6.58 1.76
C SER A 234 9.17 -8.03 1.87
N ALA A 235 9.25 -8.73 0.74
CA ALA A 235 9.64 -10.14 0.68
C ALA A 235 11.15 -10.36 0.96
N THR A 236 11.96 -9.31 0.88
CA THR A 236 13.40 -9.33 1.16
C THR A 236 13.91 -7.92 1.43
N ASP A 237 14.98 -7.80 2.20
CA ASP A 237 15.70 -6.54 2.41
C ASP A 237 16.64 -6.16 1.26
N TRP A 238 16.94 -7.07 0.34
CA TRP A 238 17.96 -6.88 -0.70
C TRP A 238 19.35 -6.53 -0.13
N VAL A 239 19.69 -7.05 1.03
CA VAL A 239 20.97 -6.87 1.68
C VAL A 239 21.64 -8.23 1.83
N GLU A 240 22.87 -8.34 1.38
CA GLU A 240 23.65 -9.56 1.52
C GLU A 240 23.75 -9.97 3.00
N ASN A 241 23.59 -11.26 3.27
CA ASN A 241 23.61 -11.84 4.62
C ASN A 241 22.51 -11.29 5.58
N SER A 242 21.46 -10.65 5.06
CA SER A 242 20.25 -10.38 5.84
C SER A 242 19.45 -11.66 5.96
N SER A 243 18.96 -11.97 7.16
CA SER A 243 18.06 -13.11 7.35
C SER A 243 16.62 -12.79 6.97
N TRP A 244 16.21 -11.51 6.77
CA TRP A 244 14.90 -11.20 6.24
C TRP A 244 14.90 -11.36 4.73
N ASP A 245 14.55 -12.56 4.32
CA ASP A 245 14.52 -13.03 2.94
C ASP A 245 13.15 -13.62 2.57
N LEU A 246 13.03 -14.15 1.35
CA LEU A 246 11.80 -14.77 0.86
C LEU A 246 11.36 -15.98 1.71
N GLY A 247 12.30 -16.71 2.32
CA GLY A 247 12.01 -17.83 3.20
C GLY A 247 11.31 -17.41 4.49
N GLU A 248 11.89 -16.43 5.21
CA GLU A 248 11.28 -15.85 6.41
C GLU A 248 9.96 -15.12 6.07
N ALA A 249 9.91 -14.36 4.97
CA ALA A 249 8.69 -13.70 4.52
C ALA A 249 7.57 -14.69 4.21
N THR A 250 7.89 -15.87 3.67
CA THR A 250 6.91 -16.94 3.42
C THR A 250 6.36 -17.51 4.73
N GLN A 251 7.22 -17.79 5.70
CA GLN A 251 6.78 -18.27 7.02
C GLN A 251 5.90 -17.24 7.73
N PHE A 252 6.26 -15.95 7.65
CA PHE A 252 5.45 -14.87 8.20
C PHE A 252 4.08 -14.78 7.51
N ALA A 253 4.01 -14.91 6.19
CA ALA A 253 2.76 -14.90 5.44
C ALA A 253 1.87 -16.11 5.82
N MET A 254 2.45 -17.28 6.09
CA MET A 254 1.71 -18.43 6.62
C MET A 254 1.07 -18.13 7.99
N LYS A 255 1.81 -17.46 8.89
CA LYS A 255 1.26 -17.05 10.19
C LYS A 255 0.17 -16.00 10.08
N LEU A 256 0.28 -15.04 9.15
CA LEU A 256 -0.78 -14.08 8.86
C LEU A 256 -2.04 -14.77 8.29
N LYS A 257 -1.88 -15.78 7.43
CA LYS A 257 -3.00 -16.60 6.93
C LYS A 257 -3.74 -17.29 8.07
N GLU A 258 -3.02 -17.89 9.02
CA GLU A 258 -3.62 -18.52 10.21
C GLU A 258 -4.47 -17.54 11.04
N LEU A 259 -4.11 -16.25 11.01
CA LEU A 259 -4.86 -15.16 11.65
C LEU A 259 -5.98 -14.58 10.79
N GLY A 260 -6.19 -15.08 9.57
CA GLY A 260 -7.27 -14.65 8.69
C GLY A 260 -6.89 -13.46 7.80
N CYS A 261 -5.64 -13.34 7.36
CA CYS A 261 -5.22 -12.39 6.33
C CYS A 261 -5.82 -12.78 4.97
N ASP A 262 -6.44 -11.82 4.28
CA ASP A 262 -7.26 -12.08 3.12
C ASP A 262 -6.53 -11.89 1.78
N PHE A 263 -5.46 -11.09 1.77
CA PHE A 263 -4.60 -10.90 0.60
C PHE A 263 -3.22 -10.37 1.00
N PHE A 264 -2.24 -10.58 0.12
CA PHE A 264 -0.89 -10.03 0.26
C PHE A 264 -0.53 -9.13 -0.93
N ASP A 265 -0.13 -7.88 -0.67
CA ASP A 265 0.57 -7.03 -1.63
C ASP A 265 2.09 -7.23 -1.43
N VAL A 266 2.72 -7.92 -2.40
CA VAL A 266 4.09 -8.41 -2.22
C VAL A 266 5.09 -7.45 -2.88
N SER A 267 5.78 -6.69 -2.04
CA SER A 267 6.82 -5.74 -2.42
C SER A 267 8.20 -6.20 -1.94
N SER A 268 9.20 -5.32 -1.91
CA SER A 268 10.55 -5.64 -1.42
C SER A 268 11.33 -4.39 -1.02
N GLY A 269 12.38 -4.59 -0.20
CA GLY A 269 13.36 -3.56 0.18
C GLY A 269 12.82 -2.45 1.07
N GLY A 270 13.59 -1.38 1.15
CA GLY A 270 13.27 -0.12 1.84
C GLY A 270 13.80 -0.03 3.28
N ASN A 271 14.32 -1.11 3.86
CA ASN A 271 14.73 -1.14 5.26
C ASN A 271 16.19 -0.72 5.50
N SER A 272 17.02 -0.75 4.47
CA SER A 272 18.44 -0.40 4.58
C SER A 272 18.90 0.44 3.39
N PRO A 273 19.76 1.46 3.58
CA PRO A 273 20.40 2.15 2.48
C PRO A 273 21.44 1.29 1.74
N LYS A 274 21.84 0.15 2.33
CA LYS A 274 22.77 -0.83 1.73
C LYS A 274 22.07 -1.86 0.84
N GLN A 275 20.78 -1.69 0.56
CA GLN A 275 20.04 -2.59 -0.32
C GLN A 275 20.54 -2.50 -1.76
N GLU A 276 20.71 -3.64 -2.41
CA GLU A 276 21.12 -3.75 -3.82
C GLU A 276 19.97 -4.30 -4.65
N ILE A 277 19.04 -3.43 -5.02
CA ILE A 277 17.83 -3.82 -5.76
C ILE A 277 18.16 -3.95 -7.24
N ILE A 278 18.02 -5.15 -7.79
CA ILE A 278 18.05 -5.39 -9.23
C ILE A 278 16.68 -5.06 -9.78
N SER A 279 16.50 -3.84 -10.26
CA SER A 279 15.20 -3.36 -10.75
C SER A 279 15.04 -3.57 -12.26
N GLY A 280 13.80 -3.85 -12.69
CA GLY A 280 13.42 -4.02 -14.09
C GLY A 280 11.92 -4.33 -14.20
N PRO A 281 11.37 -4.47 -15.41
CA PRO A 281 9.97 -4.85 -15.57
C PRO A 281 9.63 -6.13 -14.82
N SER A 282 8.61 -6.10 -13.97
CA SER A 282 8.13 -7.24 -13.14
C SER A 282 9.12 -7.76 -12.09
N TYR A 283 10.14 -7.01 -11.67
CA TYR A 283 11.24 -7.50 -10.82
C TYR A 283 10.79 -8.11 -9.48
N GLN A 284 9.60 -7.78 -8.98
CA GLN A 284 9.04 -8.33 -7.73
C GLN A 284 8.00 -9.43 -7.97
N THR A 285 7.61 -9.70 -9.22
CA THR A 285 6.53 -10.65 -9.53
C THR A 285 6.88 -12.08 -9.08
N GLY A 286 8.15 -12.46 -9.14
CA GLY A 286 8.63 -13.75 -8.63
C GLY A 286 8.33 -13.96 -7.15
N PHE A 287 8.40 -12.92 -6.33
CA PHE A 287 8.05 -12.97 -4.90
C PHE A 287 6.56 -13.21 -4.71
N ALA A 288 5.71 -12.45 -5.42
CA ALA A 288 4.25 -12.63 -5.37
C ALA A 288 3.86 -14.06 -5.79
N SER A 289 4.46 -14.58 -6.86
CA SER A 289 4.24 -15.94 -7.35
C SER A 289 4.64 -16.98 -6.31
N HIS A 290 5.79 -16.83 -5.67
CA HIS A 290 6.25 -17.74 -4.63
C HIS A 290 5.28 -17.76 -3.43
N ILE A 291 4.93 -16.58 -2.90
CA ILE A 291 4.00 -16.44 -1.76
C ILE A 291 2.63 -17.05 -2.12
N LYS A 292 2.07 -16.72 -3.27
CA LYS A 292 0.80 -17.28 -3.75
C LYS A 292 0.82 -18.82 -3.73
N ASN A 293 1.83 -19.41 -4.34
CA ASN A 293 1.92 -20.86 -4.48
C ASN A 293 2.19 -21.58 -3.16
N LYS A 294 2.94 -20.98 -2.24
CA LYS A 294 3.29 -21.57 -0.95
C LYS A 294 2.21 -21.35 0.11
N VAL A 295 1.57 -20.18 0.10
CA VAL A 295 0.62 -19.81 1.16
C VAL A 295 -0.83 -20.04 0.73
N GLY A 296 -1.15 -19.88 -0.56
CA GLY A 296 -2.51 -20.10 -1.08
C GLY A 296 -3.51 -19.01 -0.65
N VAL A 297 -3.05 -17.77 -0.52
CA VAL A 297 -3.85 -16.57 -0.27
C VAL A 297 -3.72 -15.67 -1.51
N PRO A 298 -4.76 -14.96 -1.95
CA PRO A 298 -4.69 -14.05 -3.07
C PRO A 298 -3.51 -13.06 -2.96
N THR A 299 -2.78 -12.85 -4.05
CA THR A 299 -1.62 -11.95 -4.09
C THR A 299 -1.79 -10.83 -5.09
N ILE A 300 -1.21 -9.68 -4.76
CA ILE A 300 -1.04 -8.52 -5.63
C ILE A 300 0.45 -8.45 -6.00
N ALA A 301 0.78 -8.48 -7.29
CA ALA A 301 2.13 -8.24 -7.78
C ALA A 301 2.30 -6.76 -8.12
N VAL A 302 3.44 -6.20 -7.71
CA VAL A 302 3.82 -4.81 -7.98
C VAL A 302 5.28 -4.76 -8.43
N GLY A 303 5.68 -3.74 -9.16
CA GLY A 303 7.08 -3.49 -9.54
C GLY A 303 7.29 -3.34 -11.05
N GLN A 304 7.24 -2.09 -11.52
CA GLN A 304 7.41 -1.72 -12.94
C GLN A 304 6.51 -2.54 -13.90
N ILE A 305 5.25 -2.72 -13.52
CA ILE A 305 4.21 -3.29 -14.37
C ILE A 305 3.52 -2.13 -15.06
N ASN A 306 3.91 -1.85 -16.32
CA ASN A 306 3.44 -0.67 -17.04
C ASN A 306 2.68 -1.02 -18.33
N GLU A 307 2.93 -2.20 -18.90
CA GLU A 307 2.38 -2.61 -20.17
C GLU A 307 1.20 -3.56 -20.01
N PRO A 308 0.11 -3.41 -20.81
CA PRO A 308 -1.07 -4.28 -20.73
C PRO A 308 -0.75 -5.76 -20.93
N LEU A 309 0.11 -6.10 -21.90
CA LEU A 309 0.51 -7.49 -22.16
C LEU A 309 1.33 -8.08 -21.01
N GLN A 310 2.18 -7.29 -20.37
CA GLN A 310 2.92 -7.68 -19.18
C GLN A 310 1.96 -8.00 -18.02
N ALA A 311 0.99 -7.11 -17.74
CA ALA A 311 -0.03 -7.31 -16.71
C ALA A 311 -0.89 -8.56 -16.95
N GLU A 312 -1.38 -8.74 -18.18
CA GLU A 312 -2.15 -9.93 -18.57
C GLU A 312 -1.32 -11.21 -18.41
N SER A 313 -0.04 -11.19 -18.79
CA SER A 313 0.85 -12.35 -18.67
C SER A 313 0.98 -12.80 -17.21
N ILE A 314 1.21 -11.88 -16.28
CA ILE A 314 1.33 -12.17 -14.84
C ILE A 314 0.06 -12.87 -14.33
N ILE A 315 -1.11 -12.37 -14.69
CA ILE A 315 -2.40 -12.91 -14.24
C ILE A 315 -2.73 -14.23 -14.94
N SER A 316 -2.56 -14.29 -16.28
CA SER A 316 -2.95 -15.47 -17.07
C SER A 316 -2.09 -16.69 -16.77
N THR A 317 -0.79 -16.50 -16.48
CA THR A 317 0.13 -17.57 -16.06
C THR A 317 0.03 -17.93 -14.58
N GLY A 318 -0.82 -17.23 -13.83
CA GLY A 318 -1.06 -17.54 -12.41
C GLY A 318 0.00 -17.03 -11.44
N GLN A 319 0.91 -16.14 -11.86
CA GLN A 319 1.97 -15.61 -11.00
C GLN A 319 1.44 -14.73 -9.88
N ALA A 320 0.32 -14.03 -10.12
CA ALA A 320 -0.41 -13.30 -9.09
C ALA A 320 -1.92 -13.34 -9.40
N ASP A 321 -2.74 -12.88 -8.45
CA ASP A 321 -4.19 -12.77 -8.63
C ASP A 321 -4.62 -11.38 -9.09
N MET A 322 -3.83 -10.38 -8.73
CA MET A 322 -4.01 -8.97 -9.08
C MET A 322 -2.64 -8.33 -9.37
N ILE A 323 -2.65 -7.21 -10.08
CA ILE A 323 -1.46 -6.36 -10.28
C ILE A 323 -1.72 -4.98 -9.69
N ALA A 324 -0.69 -4.38 -9.08
CA ALA A 324 -0.74 -3.00 -8.63
C ALA A 324 0.18 -2.11 -9.45
N ILE A 325 -0.36 -0.96 -9.88
CA ILE A 325 0.35 0.03 -10.66
C ILE A 325 0.45 1.33 -9.85
N GLY A 326 1.67 1.79 -9.61
CA GLY A 326 1.95 3.05 -8.93
C GLY A 326 2.19 4.19 -9.92
N ARG A 327 3.44 4.50 -10.21
CA ARG A 327 3.87 5.62 -11.08
C ARG A 327 3.23 5.61 -12.47
N GLY A 328 2.93 4.42 -13.01
CA GLY A 328 2.19 4.28 -14.26
C GLY A 328 0.80 4.92 -14.20
N MET A 329 0.09 4.81 -13.07
CA MET A 329 -1.22 5.45 -12.87
C MET A 329 -1.11 6.96 -12.59
N LEU A 330 -0.01 7.45 -12.03
CA LEU A 330 0.23 8.90 -11.93
C LEU A 330 0.46 9.51 -13.31
N TYR A 331 1.21 8.82 -14.17
CA TYR A 331 1.49 9.25 -15.53
C TYR A 331 0.26 9.13 -16.44
N ASN A 332 -0.45 8.01 -16.35
CA ASN A 332 -1.64 7.71 -17.16
C ASN A 332 -2.80 7.22 -16.26
N PRO A 333 -3.62 8.09 -15.69
CA PRO A 333 -4.76 7.70 -14.87
C PRO A 333 -5.83 6.89 -15.62
N ARG A 334 -5.77 6.81 -16.94
CA ARG A 334 -6.66 6.00 -17.80
C ARG A 334 -6.00 4.72 -18.30
N TRP A 335 -4.96 4.27 -17.64
CA TRP A 335 -4.21 3.07 -18.04
C TRP A 335 -5.12 1.85 -18.23
N ALA A 336 -6.10 1.63 -17.34
CA ALA A 336 -7.03 0.52 -17.45
C ALA A 336 -7.93 0.60 -18.69
N TRP A 337 -8.32 1.81 -19.13
CA TRP A 337 -9.07 2.02 -20.36
C TRP A 337 -8.23 1.63 -21.58
N HIS A 338 -6.97 2.09 -21.64
CA HIS A 338 -6.05 1.74 -22.73
C HIS A 338 -5.76 0.24 -22.76
N ALA A 339 -5.60 -0.40 -21.59
CA ALA A 339 -5.45 -1.84 -21.51
C ALA A 339 -6.70 -2.59 -22.00
N ALA A 340 -7.89 -2.10 -21.67
CA ALA A 340 -9.15 -2.68 -22.16
C ALA A 340 -9.25 -2.59 -23.68
N GLU A 341 -8.86 -1.44 -24.25
CA GLU A 341 -8.80 -1.26 -25.72
C GLU A 341 -7.86 -2.26 -26.41
N VAL A 342 -6.63 -2.41 -25.90
CA VAL A 342 -5.65 -3.40 -26.41
C VAL A 342 -6.25 -4.81 -26.44
N PHE A 343 -7.06 -5.17 -25.47
CA PHE A 343 -7.64 -6.50 -25.37
C PHE A 343 -9.06 -6.61 -25.91
N LYS A 344 -9.63 -5.55 -26.45
CA LYS A 344 -11.03 -5.47 -26.89
C LYS A 344 -11.99 -5.91 -25.77
N LYS A 345 -11.80 -5.39 -24.57
CA LYS A 345 -12.61 -5.63 -23.38
C LYS A 345 -13.33 -4.36 -22.97
N GLU A 346 -14.45 -4.52 -22.29
CA GLU A 346 -15.14 -3.42 -21.64
C GLU A 346 -14.46 -3.06 -20.33
N CYS A 347 -14.46 -1.77 -20.01
CA CYS A 347 -13.98 -1.21 -18.77
C CYS A 347 -14.98 -0.16 -18.27
N ALA A 348 -15.16 -0.05 -16.97
CA ALA A 348 -16.07 0.93 -16.40
C ALA A 348 -15.58 2.35 -16.66
N TYR A 349 -16.48 3.25 -17.09
CA TYR A 349 -16.22 4.66 -17.29
C TYR A 349 -17.47 5.48 -16.86
N PRO A 350 -17.30 6.74 -16.46
CA PRO A 350 -18.41 7.58 -16.06
C PRO A 350 -19.26 8.00 -17.28
N PRO A 351 -20.60 8.09 -17.13
CA PRO A 351 -21.48 8.49 -18.22
C PRO A 351 -21.12 9.84 -18.86
N GLN A 352 -20.54 10.75 -18.07
CA GLN A 352 -20.09 12.05 -18.54
C GLN A 352 -19.00 11.95 -19.62
N TYR A 353 -18.26 10.83 -19.66
CA TYR A 353 -17.20 10.58 -20.63
C TYR A 353 -17.59 9.60 -21.73
N ALA A 354 -18.87 9.27 -21.86
CA ALA A 354 -19.37 8.31 -22.84
C ALA A 354 -18.94 8.64 -24.29
N ARG A 355 -18.83 9.94 -24.63
CA ARG A 355 -18.38 10.39 -25.96
C ARG A 355 -16.88 10.22 -26.21
N ALA A 356 -16.09 9.95 -25.17
CA ALA A 356 -14.65 9.69 -25.26
C ALA A 356 -14.30 8.21 -25.04
N HIS A 357 -15.30 7.37 -24.87
CA HIS A 357 -15.12 5.93 -24.63
C HIS A 357 -14.68 5.18 -25.91
N HIS A 358 -14.07 4.01 -25.74
CA HIS A 358 -13.59 3.16 -26.83
C HIS A 358 -14.69 2.73 -27.83
N SER A 359 -15.99 2.79 -27.43
CA SER A 359 -17.09 2.59 -28.36
C SER A 359 -17.10 3.60 -29.52
N LEU A 360 -16.32 4.69 -29.38
CA LEU A 360 -16.08 5.68 -30.44
C LEU A 360 -14.80 5.38 -31.24
N ILE A 361 -14.13 4.21 -31.01
CA ILE A 361 -12.96 3.79 -31.79
C ILE A 361 -13.33 3.75 -33.26
N GLY A 362 -12.50 4.41 -34.10
CA GLY A 362 -12.75 4.58 -35.52
C GLY A 362 -13.49 5.85 -35.88
N LEU A 363 -14.00 6.59 -34.91
CA LEU A 363 -14.46 7.97 -35.15
C LEU A 363 -13.32 8.96 -35.00
N PRO A 364 -13.31 10.06 -35.78
CA PRO A 364 -12.28 11.08 -35.63
C PRO A 364 -12.25 11.67 -34.22
N ILE A 365 -11.10 11.58 -33.57
CA ILE A 365 -10.89 12.27 -32.28
C ILE A 365 -10.71 13.76 -32.57
N PRO A 366 -11.57 14.64 -32.04
CA PRO A 366 -11.39 16.08 -32.23
C PRO A 366 -9.96 16.53 -31.83
N GLY A 367 -9.24 17.13 -32.76
CA GLY A 367 -7.86 17.60 -32.55
C GLY A 367 -6.75 16.59 -32.84
N ASN A 368 -7.05 15.36 -33.24
CA ASN A 368 -6.03 14.39 -33.67
C ASN A 368 -5.75 14.57 -35.20
N PRO A 369 -4.52 14.96 -35.60
CA PRO A 369 -4.18 15.17 -37.01
C PRO A 369 -4.23 13.89 -37.87
N GLN A 370 -4.22 12.71 -37.28
CA GLN A 370 -4.27 11.39 -37.97
C GLN A 370 -5.70 10.90 -38.23
N SER A 371 -6.72 11.62 -37.79
CA SER A 371 -8.13 11.26 -37.94
C SER A 371 -8.78 11.84 -39.21
N LYS A 372 -7.98 12.13 -40.26
CA LYS A 372 -8.46 12.51 -41.58
C LYS A 372 -8.45 11.34 -42.54
#